data_1feb8e5cb95831c5a9c17a99a6279d08
#
_entry.id   1feb8e5cb95831c5a9c17a99a6279d08
#
_cell.length_a   1.000
_cell.length_b   1.000
_cell.length_c   1.000
_cell.angle_alpha   90.00
_cell.angle_beta   90.00
_cell.angle_gamma   90.00
#
_symmetry.space_group_name_H-M   'P 1'
#
loop_
_entity.id
_entity.type
_entity.pdbx_description
1 polymer ?
#
loop_
_entity_poly.entity_id
_entity_poly.type
_entity_poly.pdbx_seq_one_letter_code
_entity_poly.pdbx_strand_id
1 'polypeptide(L)'
;MTDFLEGKKTNAEMRYLIDPYLDWLAGEGIPVHDEFCVNLHTLDVAPWPRFGMNGAAVHLKGRGDFISIFLYELAPGGKSESIQHLFEEVILVIEGHGSAQIEAHDGQVHSFEWGPNSIFAIPLNARYQLFNGSGTEPARLASSNTMPVTMNLFHREEFVFNNTRRFAER
;
A
#
# COMPACT_ATOMS: atom_id res chain seq x y z
N MET A 1 36.22 -19.76 7.70
CA MET A 1 35.43 -18.65 8.27
C MET A 1 35.87 -17.30 7.71
N THR A 2 36.46 -17.30 6.52
CA THR A 2 37.01 -16.10 5.89
C THR A 2 36.37 -15.71 4.56
N ASP A 3 35.52 -16.57 3.99
CA ASP A 3 34.88 -16.32 2.68
C ASP A 3 33.61 -15.47 2.72
N PHE A 4 33.14 -15.10 3.91
CA PHE A 4 31.94 -14.27 4.04
C PHE A 4 32.18 -12.78 3.79
N LEU A 5 33.44 -12.38 3.60
CA LEU A 5 33.84 -10.97 3.54
C LEU A 5 34.55 -10.55 2.25
N GLU A 6 34.88 -11.48 1.37
CA GLU A 6 35.39 -11.15 0.03
C GLU A 6 34.25 -10.87 -0.91
N GLY A 7 34.13 -9.64 -1.34
CA GLY A 7 33.08 -9.16 -2.21
C GLY A 7 31.99 -8.35 -1.50
N LYS A 8 32.29 -7.73 -0.35
CA LYS A 8 31.36 -6.83 0.31
C LYS A 8 30.97 -5.70 -0.62
N LYS A 9 29.75 -5.81 -1.13
CA LYS A 9 29.03 -4.67 -1.67
C LYS A 9 28.97 -3.58 -0.60
N THR A 10 28.97 -2.33 -1.01
CA THR A 10 28.82 -1.22 -0.07
C THR A 10 27.54 -1.38 0.75
N ASN A 11 27.42 -0.76 1.93
CA ASN A 11 26.20 -0.81 2.73
C ASN A 11 24.96 -0.43 1.92
N ALA A 12 25.09 0.47 0.95
CA ALA A 12 24.03 0.85 0.04
C ALA A 12 23.64 -0.31 -0.91
N GLU A 13 24.62 -1.00 -1.49
CA GLU A 13 24.40 -2.15 -2.36
C GLU A 13 23.83 -3.34 -1.60
N MET A 14 24.30 -3.59 -0.38
CA MET A 14 23.75 -4.64 0.49
C MET A 14 22.30 -4.36 0.90
N ARG A 15 21.96 -3.11 1.14
CA ARG A 15 20.61 -2.69 1.47
C ARG A 15 19.59 -3.05 0.39
N TYR A 16 19.92 -2.80 -0.87
CA TYR A 16 19.04 -3.16 -1.99
C TYR A 16 18.95 -4.67 -2.24
N LEU A 17 19.97 -5.43 -1.85
CA LEU A 17 19.99 -6.88 -2.02
C LEU A 17 19.25 -7.66 -0.93
N ILE A 18 19.00 -7.04 0.20
CA ILE A 18 18.34 -7.66 1.37
C ILE A 18 17.20 -6.79 1.90
N ASP A 19 16.56 -6.03 1.01
CA ASP A 19 15.39 -5.25 1.33
C ASP A 19 14.12 -6.00 0.87
N PRO A 20 13.45 -6.75 1.78
CA PRO A 20 12.28 -7.53 1.45
C PRO A 20 11.13 -6.72 0.87
N TYR A 21 11.03 -5.44 1.25
CA TYR A 21 10.03 -4.54 0.69
C TYR A 21 10.28 -4.27 -0.80
N LEU A 22 11.52 -3.93 -1.16
CA LEU A 22 11.86 -3.65 -2.56
C LEU A 22 11.78 -4.91 -3.43
N ASP A 23 12.19 -6.07 -2.89
CA ASP A 23 12.08 -7.35 -3.57
C ASP A 23 10.61 -7.71 -3.81
N TRP A 24 9.75 -7.52 -2.80
CA TRP A 24 8.31 -7.71 -2.92
C TRP A 24 7.72 -6.76 -3.97
N LEU A 25 8.04 -5.47 -3.89
CA LEU A 25 7.53 -4.46 -4.81
C LEU A 25 7.92 -4.75 -6.27
N ALA A 26 9.14 -5.20 -6.50
CA ALA A 26 9.59 -5.63 -7.83
C ALA A 26 8.77 -6.81 -8.38
N GLY A 27 8.30 -7.70 -7.50
CA GLY A 27 7.42 -8.82 -7.84
C GLY A 27 5.98 -8.43 -8.19
N GLU A 28 5.50 -7.28 -7.70
CA GLU A 28 4.12 -6.82 -7.94
C GLU A 28 3.89 -6.30 -9.37
N GLY A 29 4.94 -5.92 -10.10
CA GLY A 29 4.86 -5.54 -11.52
C GLY A 29 4.16 -4.20 -11.77
N ILE A 30 4.01 -3.36 -10.77
CA ILE A 30 3.42 -2.02 -10.88
C ILE A 30 4.51 -0.96 -11.14
N PRO A 31 4.16 0.22 -11.70
CA PRO A 31 5.11 1.33 -11.81
C PRO A 31 5.65 1.77 -10.46
N VAL A 32 6.94 2.10 -10.42
CA VAL A 32 7.62 2.71 -9.27
C VAL A 32 8.15 4.08 -9.72
N HIS A 33 7.60 5.13 -9.15
CA HIS A 33 8.02 6.51 -9.42
C HIS A 33 8.97 6.97 -8.33
N ASP A 34 10.23 7.25 -8.69
CA ASP A 34 11.28 7.69 -7.76
C ASP A 34 11.76 9.09 -8.13
N GLU A 35 11.08 10.11 -7.60
CA GLU A 35 11.27 11.52 -7.93
C GLU A 35 11.29 12.40 -6.68
N PHE A 36 11.79 13.65 -6.78
CA PHE A 36 11.69 14.63 -5.70
C PHE A 36 10.29 15.16 -5.49
N CYS A 37 9.52 15.25 -6.58
CA CYS A 37 8.15 15.76 -6.57
C CYS A 37 7.36 15.09 -7.69
N VAL A 38 6.14 14.69 -7.43
CA VAL A 38 5.23 14.06 -8.38
C VAL A 38 3.87 14.74 -8.35
N ASN A 39 3.16 14.66 -9.48
CA ASN A 39 1.76 15.05 -9.54
C ASN A 39 0.88 13.79 -9.54
N LEU A 40 0.20 13.53 -8.43
CA LEU A 40 -0.61 12.32 -8.24
C LEU A 40 -1.80 12.19 -9.21
N HIS A 41 -2.25 13.30 -9.82
CA HIS A 41 -3.31 13.25 -10.83
C HIS A 41 -2.86 12.67 -12.18
N THR A 42 -1.56 12.76 -12.49
CA THR A 42 -1.03 12.44 -13.83
C THR A 42 -0.04 11.27 -13.84
N LEU A 43 0.27 10.69 -12.68
CA LEU A 43 1.15 9.53 -12.61
C LEU A 43 0.53 8.32 -13.29
N ASP A 44 1.36 7.57 -14.01
CA ASP A 44 0.98 6.31 -14.60
C ASP A 44 0.73 5.26 -13.51
N VAL A 45 -0.31 4.46 -13.73
CA VAL A 45 -0.68 3.31 -12.91
C VAL A 45 -0.82 2.07 -13.80
N ALA A 46 -0.71 0.90 -13.21
CA ALA A 46 -0.91 -0.37 -13.91
C ALA A 46 -1.81 -1.29 -13.07
N PRO A 47 -2.42 -2.33 -13.68
CA PRO A 47 -3.20 -3.30 -12.93
C PRO A 47 -2.43 -3.88 -11.76
N TRP A 48 -3.02 -3.83 -10.57
CA TRP A 48 -2.48 -4.38 -9.34
C TRP A 48 -3.41 -5.47 -8.80
N PRO A 49 -3.24 -6.72 -9.25
CA PRO A 49 -4.18 -7.81 -8.93
C PRO A 49 -4.38 -8.05 -7.44
N ARG A 50 -3.35 -7.87 -6.62
CA ARG A 50 -3.43 -8.00 -5.16
C ARG A 50 -4.51 -7.10 -4.55
N PHE A 51 -4.63 -5.90 -5.05
CA PHE A 51 -5.59 -4.91 -4.55
C PHE A 51 -6.86 -4.83 -5.39
N GLY A 52 -6.91 -5.51 -6.54
CA GLY A 52 -8.07 -5.52 -7.45
C GLY A 52 -8.37 -4.15 -8.10
N MET A 53 -7.36 -3.32 -8.24
CA MET A 53 -7.43 -1.98 -8.84
C MET A 53 -6.13 -1.66 -9.55
N ASN A 54 -6.04 -0.54 -10.24
CA ASN A 54 -4.77 -0.06 -10.75
C ASN A 54 -3.96 0.58 -9.61
N GLY A 55 -2.64 0.58 -9.72
CA GLY A 55 -1.80 1.24 -8.74
C GLY A 55 -0.38 1.50 -9.20
N ALA A 56 0.32 2.26 -8.38
CA ALA A 56 1.74 2.55 -8.50
C ALA A 56 2.35 2.77 -7.11
N ALA A 57 3.64 2.55 -6.96
CA ALA A 57 4.40 2.98 -5.79
C ALA A 57 5.10 4.30 -6.08
N VAL A 58 5.10 5.20 -5.09
CA VAL A 58 5.76 6.50 -5.18
C VAL A 58 6.81 6.58 -4.08
N HIS A 59 8.06 6.68 -4.50
CA HIS A 59 9.21 6.88 -3.63
C HIS A 59 9.73 8.31 -3.83
N LEU A 60 9.61 9.15 -2.84
CA LEU A 60 10.17 10.50 -2.90
C LEU A 60 11.66 10.46 -2.55
N LYS A 61 12.50 11.03 -3.40
CA LYS A 61 13.95 11.13 -3.17
C LYS A 61 14.23 11.85 -1.87
N GLY A 62 15.11 11.28 -1.05
CA GLY A 62 15.45 11.81 0.27
C GLY A 62 14.52 11.30 1.40
N ARG A 63 13.48 10.52 1.10
CA ARG A 63 12.70 9.83 2.12
C ARG A 63 13.57 8.81 2.88
N GLY A 64 13.22 8.52 4.12
CA GLY A 64 13.71 7.33 4.82
C GLY A 64 12.96 6.07 4.35
N ASP A 65 13.38 4.90 4.82
CA ASP A 65 12.79 3.60 4.43
C ASP A 65 11.61 3.19 5.31
N PHE A 66 10.98 4.16 5.99
CA PHE A 66 9.89 3.90 6.92
C PHE A 66 8.52 3.98 6.26
N ILE A 67 8.37 4.85 5.27
CA ILE A 67 7.08 5.19 4.65
C ILE A 67 7.18 4.97 3.15
N SER A 68 6.13 4.39 2.57
CA SER A 68 5.85 4.38 1.15
C SER A 68 4.55 5.13 0.86
N ILE A 69 4.40 5.57 -0.38
CA ILE A 69 3.14 6.09 -0.89
C ILE A 69 2.69 5.12 -1.99
N PHE A 70 1.45 4.63 -1.89
CA PHE A 70 0.81 3.92 -2.98
C PHE A 70 -0.24 4.83 -3.61
N LEU A 71 -0.26 4.87 -4.92
CA LEU A 71 -1.35 5.48 -5.68
C LEU A 71 -2.29 4.37 -6.11
N TYR A 72 -3.56 4.51 -5.80
CA TYR A 72 -4.64 3.62 -6.19
C TYR A 72 -5.56 4.30 -7.18
N GLU A 73 -6.03 3.54 -8.15
CA GLU A 73 -7.04 4.00 -9.10
C GLU A 73 -8.12 2.94 -9.26
N LEU A 74 -9.32 3.27 -8.83
CA LEU A 74 -10.52 2.45 -8.99
C LEU A 74 -11.18 2.80 -10.32
N ALA A 75 -11.42 1.80 -11.15
CA ALA A 75 -12.18 1.96 -12.38
C ALA A 75 -13.61 2.48 -12.12
N PRO A 76 -14.27 3.08 -13.13
CA PRO A 76 -15.67 3.47 -13.00
C PRO A 76 -16.56 2.30 -12.54
N GLY A 77 -17.35 2.50 -11.50
CA GLY A 77 -18.20 1.47 -10.89
C GLY A 77 -17.44 0.29 -10.28
N GLY A 78 -16.12 0.39 -10.22
CA GLY A 78 -15.25 -0.66 -9.71
C GLY A 78 -15.13 -0.67 -8.19
N LYS A 79 -14.54 -1.74 -7.69
CA LYS A 79 -14.21 -1.91 -6.28
C LYS A 79 -12.86 -2.59 -6.13
N SER A 80 -12.20 -2.39 -5.01
CA SER A 80 -10.98 -3.13 -4.66
C SER A 80 -11.30 -4.58 -4.32
N GLU A 81 -10.28 -5.43 -4.25
CA GLU A 81 -10.36 -6.68 -3.50
C GLU A 81 -10.63 -6.41 -2.03
N SER A 82 -11.00 -7.45 -1.29
CA SER A 82 -11.08 -7.41 0.16
C SER A 82 -9.67 -7.51 0.73
N ILE A 83 -9.15 -6.41 1.25
CA ILE A 83 -7.76 -6.24 1.63
C ILE A 83 -7.64 -6.32 3.15
N GLN A 84 -6.55 -6.96 3.61
CA GLN A 84 -6.18 -7.00 5.03
C GLN A 84 -4.64 -7.02 5.12
N HIS A 85 -4.07 -6.15 5.95
CA HIS A 85 -2.60 -6.07 6.09
C HIS A 85 -2.17 -5.59 7.47
N LEU A 86 -0.89 -5.86 7.80
CA LEU A 86 -0.27 -5.54 9.09
C LEU A 86 0.50 -4.21 9.11
N PHE A 87 0.38 -3.38 8.09
CA PHE A 87 0.98 -2.05 8.11
C PHE A 87 -0.07 -0.97 8.36
N GLU A 88 0.36 0.14 8.93
CA GLU A 88 -0.50 1.32 9.09
C GLU A 88 -0.68 1.99 7.74
N GLU A 89 -1.90 2.43 7.46
CA GLU A 89 -2.26 3.06 6.21
C GLU A 89 -3.21 4.23 6.46
N VAL A 90 -2.85 5.39 5.88
CA VAL A 90 -3.70 6.58 5.83
C VAL A 90 -3.96 6.90 4.38
N ILE A 91 -5.23 6.96 4.00
CA ILE A 91 -5.68 7.21 2.63
C ILE A 91 -6.19 8.64 2.50
N LEU A 92 -5.68 9.34 1.50
CA LEU A 92 -6.14 10.65 1.05
C LEU A 92 -6.82 10.49 -0.31
N VAL A 93 -8.05 10.96 -0.44
CA VAL A 93 -8.75 10.98 -1.73
C VAL A 93 -8.27 12.16 -2.57
N ILE A 94 -7.70 11.86 -3.74
CA ILE A 94 -7.19 12.86 -4.70
C ILE A 94 -8.31 13.35 -5.59
N GLU A 95 -9.06 12.40 -6.18
CA GLU A 95 -10.21 12.69 -7.05
C GLU A 95 -11.23 11.57 -7.05
N GLY A 96 -12.46 11.89 -7.48
CA GLY A 96 -13.56 10.94 -7.46
C GLY A 96 -14.30 10.91 -6.12
N HIS A 97 -15.29 10.03 -6.03
CA HIS A 97 -16.08 9.81 -4.82
C HIS A 97 -16.48 8.34 -4.72
N GLY A 98 -16.76 7.90 -3.52
CA GLY A 98 -17.15 6.52 -3.30
C GLY A 98 -17.43 6.20 -1.85
N SER A 99 -17.27 4.95 -1.49
CA SER A 99 -17.43 4.48 -0.12
C SER A 99 -16.35 3.49 0.28
N ALA A 100 -16.16 3.34 1.59
CA ALA A 100 -15.32 2.33 2.17
C ALA A 100 -16.11 1.48 3.16
N GLN A 101 -15.77 0.21 3.25
CA GLN A 101 -16.23 -0.70 4.30
C GLN A 101 -14.98 -1.21 5.04
N ILE A 102 -14.99 -1.07 6.36
CA ILE A 102 -13.89 -1.52 7.23
C ILE A 102 -14.48 -2.44 8.30
N GLU A 103 -14.03 -3.68 8.32
CA GLU A 103 -14.35 -4.65 9.38
C GLU A 103 -13.30 -4.52 10.48
N ALA A 104 -13.72 -4.01 11.63
CA ALA A 104 -12.89 -3.88 12.81
C ALA A 104 -12.64 -5.25 13.49
N HIS A 105 -11.72 -5.28 14.45
CA HIS A 105 -11.35 -6.53 15.16
C HIS A 105 -12.49 -7.16 15.96
N ASP A 106 -13.47 -6.36 16.38
CA ASP A 106 -14.69 -6.81 17.07
C ASP A 106 -15.75 -7.40 16.10
N GLY A 107 -15.45 -7.42 14.80
CA GLY A 107 -16.34 -7.88 13.74
C GLY A 107 -17.40 -6.86 13.32
N GLN A 108 -17.35 -5.64 13.86
CA GLN A 108 -18.24 -4.57 13.41
C GLN A 108 -17.77 -4.03 12.07
N VAL A 109 -18.72 -3.80 11.15
CA VAL A 109 -18.44 -3.20 9.84
C VAL A 109 -18.81 -1.73 9.89
N HIS A 110 -17.82 -0.88 9.68
CA HIS A 110 -18.00 0.55 9.53
C HIS A 110 -18.03 0.90 8.05
N SER A 111 -19.08 1.61 7.63
CA SER A 111 -19.23 2.08 6.25
C SER A 111 -19.35 3.59 6.24
N PHE A 112 -18.63 4.24 5.33
CA PHE A 112 -18.69 5.68 5.16
C PHE A 112 -18.42 6.06 3.70
N GLU A 113 -18.92 7.23 3.32
CA GLU A 113 -18.65 7.82 2.01
C GLU A 113 -17.41 8.72 2.07
N TRP A 114 -16.74 8.82 0.93
CA TRP A 114 -15.57 9.68 0.76
C TRP A 114 -15.64 10.44 -0.57
N GLY A 115 -15.01 11.59 -0.61
CA GLY A 115 -14.88 12.45 -1.79
C GLY A 115 -13.55 13.19 -1.78
N PRO A 116 -13.29 14.07 -2.75
CA PRO A 116 -12.02 14.79 -2.85
C PRO A 116 -11.63 15.46 -1.54
N ASN A 117 -10.35 15.33 -1.14
CA ASN A 117 -9.79 15.79 0.12
C ASN A 117 -10.29 15.08 1.38
N SER A 118 -11.09 14.02 1.26
CA SER A 118 -11.33 13.13 2.40
C SER A 118 -10.05 12.41 2.80
N ILE A 119 -9.85 12.25 4.11
CA ILE A 119 -8.74 11.48 4.68
C ILE A 119 -9.31 10.49 5.70
N PHE A 120 -8.83 9.24 5.65
CA PHE A 120 -9.20 8.21 6.61
C PHE A 120 -8.07 7.21 6.80
N ALA A 121 -8.07 6.52 7.93
CA ALA A 121 -7.10 5.49 8.26
C ALA A 121 -7.71 4.09 8.14
N ILE A 122 -6.88 3.14 7.74
CA ILE A 122 -7.18 1.71 7.83
C ILE A 122 -6.55 1.20 9.14
N PRO A 123 -7.35 0.74 10.09
CA PRO A 123 -6.82 0.17 11.33
C PRO A 123 -5.93 -1.04 11.03
N LEU A 124 -4.89 -1.22 11.84
CA LEU A 124 -3.93 -2.31 11.69
C LEU A 124 -4.65 -3.66 11.64
N ASN A 125 -4.37 -4.45 10.61
CA ASN A 125 -4.97 -5.77 10.36
C ASN A 125 -6.52 -5.77 10.24
N ALA A 126 -7.14 -4.62 10.04
CA ALA A 126 -8.56 -4.57 9.69
C ALA A 126 -8.75 -5.03 8.23
N ARG A 127 -9.86 -5.67 7.96
CA ARG A 127 -10.26 -6.00 6.59
C ARG A 127 -11.04 -4.84 6.00
N TYR A 128 -10.70 -4.42 4.79
CA TYR A 128 -11.40 -3.32 4.15
C TYR A 128 -11.63 -3.53 2.67
N GLN A 129 -12.58 -2.79 2.12
CA GLN A 129 -12.87 -2.74 0.70
C GLN A 129 -13.28 -1.31 0.30
N LEU A 130 -12.79 -0.86 -0.84
CA LEU A 130 -13.07 0.46 -1.41
C LEU A 130 -13.99 0.31 -2.62
N PHE A 131 -14.91 1.24 -2.80
CA PHE A 131 -15.90 1.25 -3.88
C PHE A 131 -15.89 2.62 -4.57
N ASN A 132 -15.76 2.64 -5.89
CA ASN A 132 -15.95 3.86 -6.69
C ASN A 132 -17.45 4.10 -6.90
N GLY A 133 -17.95 5.25 -6.46
CA GLY A 133 -19.34 5.66 -6.60
C GLY A 133 -19.74 6.21 -7.98
N SER A 134 -18.75 6.50 -8.83
CA SER A 134 -18.98 6.96 -10.20
C SER A 134 -19.00 5.79 -11.18
N GLY A 135 -20.04 5.71 -11.99
CA GLY A 135 -20.13 4.75 -13.09
C GLY A 135 -19.38 5.17 -14.35
N THR A 136 -18.84 6.38 -14.42
CA THR A 136 -18.22 6.96 -15.63
C THR A 136 -16.79 7.44 -15.45
N GLU A 137 -16.42 7.81 -14.24
CA GLU A 137 -15.10 8.38 -13.93
C GLU A 137 -14.31 7.50 -12.97
N PRO A 138 -13.00 7.37 -13.14
CA PRO A 138 -12.16 6.70 -12.16
C PRO A 138 -12.09 7.51 -10.85
N ALA A 139 -11.67 6.86 -9.78
CA ALA A 139 -11.33 7.53 -8.52
C ALA A 139 -9.88 7.25 -8.16
N ARG A 140 -9.14 8.28 -7.76
CA ARG A 140 -7.74 8.21 -7.34
C ARG A 140 -7.57 8.50 -5.86
N LEU A 141 -6.82 7.66 -5.20
CA LEU A 141 -6.52 7.75 -3.78
C LEU A 141 -5.01 7.56 -3.57
N ALA A 142 -4.44 8.36 -2.67
CA ALA A 142 -3.06 8.18 -2.25
C ALA A 142 -3.02 7.58 -0.84
N SER A 143 -2.26 6.52 -0.67
CA SER A 143 -2.02 5.87 0.61
C SER A 143 -0.63 6.23 1.11
N SER A 144 -0.53 6.82 2.30
CA SER A 144 0.73 6.87 3.05
C SER A 144 0.75 5.70 4.02
N ASN A 145 1.79 4.86 3.96
CA ASN A 145 1.79 3.60 4.68
C ASN A 145 3.17 3.20 5.19
N THR A 146 3.19 2.31 6.19
CA THR A 146 4.42 1.78 6.81
C THR A 146 4.82 0.40 6.26
N MET A 147 4.38 0.07 5.05
CA MET A 147 4.70 -1.20 4.38
C MET A 147 6.20 -1.52 4.35
N PRO A 148 7.12 -0.55 4.04
CA PRO A 148 8.55 -0.83 4.02
C PRO A 148 9.06 -1.40 5.35
N VAL A 149 8.72 -0.74 6.46
CA VAL A 149 9.12 -1.20 7.81
C VAL A 149 8.55 -2.57 8.12
N THR A 150 7.27 -2.75 7.83
CA THR A 150 6.55 -3.99 8.17
C THR A 150 7.12 -5.17 7.38
N MET A 151 7.33 -5.00 6.07
CA MET A 151 7.88 -6.06 5.23
C MET A 151 9.33 -6.38 5.61
N ASN A 152 10.14 -5.34 5.87
CA ASN A 152 11.54 -5.52 6.27
C ASN A 152 11.70 -6.10 7.67
N LEU A 153 10.69 -5.98 8.52
CA LEU A 153 10.69 -6.59 9.86
C LEU A 153 10.27 -8.07 9.81
N PHE A 154 9.23 -8.40 9.07
CA PHE A 154 8.63 -9.74 9.10
C PHE A 154 9.15 -10.67 8.01
N HIS A 155 9.66 -10.14 6.89
CA HIS A 155 10.22 -10.89 5.76
C HIS A 155 9.28 -11.93 5.15
N ARG A 156 7.96 -11.82 5.38
CA ARG A 156 6.97 -12.80 4.94
C ARG A 156 5.69 -12.13 4.48
N GLU A 157 5.43 -12.25 3.21
CA GLU A 157 4.24 -11.73 2.57
C GLU A 157 2.95 -12.30 3.19
N GLU A 158 2.90 -13.62 3.43
CA GLU A 158 1.74 -14.30 3.99
C GLU A 158 1.46 -13.89 5.43
N PHE A 159 2.45 -13.30 6.12
CA PHE A 159 2.26 -12.76 7.44
C PHE A 159 1.79 -11.30 7.39
N VAL A 160 2.27 -10.55 6.41
CA VAL A 160 1.92 -9.12 6.25
C VAL A 160 0.53 -8.96 5.65
N PHE A 161 0.15 -9.79 4.68
CA PHE A 161 -1.16 -9.76 4.05
C PHE A 161 -2.04 -10.94 4.47
N ASN A 162 -3.34 -10.69 4.63
CA ASN A 162 -4.36 -11.68 4.93
C ASN A 162 -4.05 -12.57 6.16
N ASN A 163 -3.40 -11.98 7.15
CA ASN A 163 -3.05 -12.67 8.38
C ASN A 163 -4.33 -13.02 9.16
N THR A 164 -4.57 -14.31 9.37
CA THR A 164 -5.75 -14.82 10.07
C THR A 164 -5.64 -14.77 11.60
N ARG A 165 -4.51 -14.33 12.14
CA ARG A 165 -4.34 -14.20 13.59
C ARG A 165 -5.27 -13.11 14.12
N ARG A 166 -6.11 -13.48 15.06
CA ARG A 166 -6.85 -12.51 15.86
C ARG A 166 -5.93 -12.05 16.99
N PHE A 167 -5.67 -10.76 17.04
CA PHE A 167 -5.03 -10.17 18.20
C PHE A 167 -6.08 -10.18 19.32
N ALA A 168 -5.76 -10.85 20.43
CA ALA A 168 -6.61 -10.77 21.62
C ALA A 168 -6.70 -9.29 22.04
N GLU A 169 -7.90 -8.84 22.36
CA GLU A 169 -8.11 -7.52 22.96
C GLU A 169 -7.21 -7.38 24.18
N ARG A 170 -6.50 -6.25 24.27
CA ARG A 170 -5.74 -5.87 25.44
C ARG A 170 -6.60 -4.99 26.34
#